data_29555b62bbb105e50694fc6e4ddb2521
#
_entry.id   29555b62bbb105e50694fc6e4ddb2521
#
_cell.length_a   1.000
_cell.length_b   1.000
_cell.length_c   1.000
_cell.angle_alpha   90.00
_cell.angle_beta   90.00
_cell.angle_gamma   90.00
#
_symmetry.space_group_name_H-M   'P 1'
#
loop_
_entity.id
_entity.type
_entity.pdbx_description
1 polymer ?
#
loop_
_entity_poly.entity_id
_entity_poly.type
_entity_poly.pdbx_seq_one_letter_code
_entity_poly.pdbx_strand_id
1 'polypeptide(L)'
;MICSSGSGKTFLSAFDALNFAPQRLLYIVHESSILKKSMETFQRVFGPDVFCGLYTGESKELDADFLFATNILMARDLELFEKDSFDYIIIDECHHAAAESYKKIISYFEPEFLLGLTATPERMDNQDVLELFDKNVPYELRLRDAIINDLVVPFHYYGIRDKMVEYGLPKNQERKMIAQIVDEQHCDFVRAEIEKLRHPGKLKALVFCRNITHARQMSE
;
A
#
# COMPACT_ATOMS: atom_id res chain seq x y z
N MET A 1 -11.01 2.63 -7.71
CA MET A 1 -11.24 1.20 -7.40
C MET A 1 -10.83 0.93 -5.96
N ILE A 2 -11.71 0.34 -5.17
CA ILE A 2 -11.49 0.01 -3.76
C ILE A 2 -11.44 -1.51 -3.62
N CYS A 3 -10.30 -2.06 -3.21
CA CYS A 3 -10.15 -3.52 -3.06
C CYS A 3 -9.31 -3.85 -1.83
N SER A 4 -9.74 -4.82 -1.04
CA SER A 4 -9.02 -5.27 0.15
C SER A 4 -7.58 -5.72 -0.17
N SER A 5 -6.69 -5.62 0.82
CA SER A 5 -5.33 -6.15 0.67
C SER A 5 -5.36 -7.65 0.38
N GLY A 6 -4.48 -8.11 -0.52
CA GLY A 6 -4.42 -9.52 -0.92
C GLY A 6 -5.44 -9.96 -1.98
N SER A 7 -6.38 -9.11 -2.40
CA SER A 7 -7.39 -9.44 -3.42
C SER A 7 -6.91 -9.34 -4.87
N GLY A 8 -5.62 -9.05 -5.11
CA GLY A 8 -5.04 -8.99 -6.45
C GLY A 8 -5.21 -7.65 -7.17
N LYS A 9 -5.28 -6.51 -6.45
CA LYS A 9 -5.42 -5.16 -7.03
C LYS A 9 -4.52 -4.89 -8.24
N THR A 10 -3.24 -5.24 -8.14
CA THR A 10 -2.26 -5.01 -9.21
C THR A 10 -2.59 -5.82 -10.47
N PHE A 11 -3.03 -7.08 -10.32
CA PHE A 11 -3.49 -7.87 -11.47
C PHE A 11 -4.77 -7.29 -12.08
N LEU A 12 -5.71 -6.87 -11.23
CA LEU A 12 -6.97 -6.29 -11.69
C LEU A 12 -6.70 -5.00 -12.49
N SER A 13 -5.81 -4.14 -12.02
CA SER A 13 -5.41 -2.93 -12.76
C SER A 13 -4.66 -3.24 -14.06
N ALA A 14 -3.85 -4.31 -14.08
CA ALA A 14 -3.18 -4.72 -15.30
C ALA A 14 -4.16 -5.28 -16.35
N PHE A 15 -5.20 -6.03 -15.95
CA PHE A 15 -6.26 -6.47 -16.85
C PHE A 15 -7.15 -5.32 -17.34
N ASP A 16 -7.42 -4.34 -16.48
CA ASP A 16 -8.15 -3.14 -16.87
C ASP A 16 -7.36 -2.34 -17.91
N ALA A 17 -6.06 -2.13 -17.68
CA ALA A 17 -5.16 -1.50 -18.64
C ALA A 17 -5.05 -2.31 -19.95
N LEU A 18 -5.02 -3.65 -19.88
CA LEU A 18 -5.01 -4.50 -21.08
C LEU A 18 -6.26 -4.31 -21.93
N ASN A 19 -7.42 -4.17 -21.28
CA ASN A 19 -8.70 -3.90 -21.97
C ASN A 19 -8.77 -2.50 -22.56
N PHE A 20 -8.18 -1.49 -21.90
CA PHE A 20 -8.07 -0.12 -22.40
C PHE A 20 -7.08 -0.02 -23.57
N ALA A 21 -6.02 -0.84 -23.56
CA ALA A 21 -4.95 -0.89 -24.56
C ALA A 21 -4.18 0.45 -24.70
N PRO A 22 -3.60 0.99 -23.62
CA PRO A 22 -2.87 2.25 -23.68
C PRO A 22 -1.60 2.12 -24.52
N GLN A 23 -1.22 3.19 -25.20
CA GLN A 23 0.09 3.29 -25.85
C GLN A 23 1.18 3.56 -24.80
N ARG A 24 0.91 4.49 -23.86
CA ARG A 24 1.81 4.80 -22.74
C ARG A 24 1.07 4.84 -21.43
N LEU A 25 1.62 4.10 -20.45
CA LEU A 25 1.06 3.97 -19.11
C LEU A 25 2.03 4.48 -18.05
N LEU A 26 1.52 5.23 -17.07
CA LEU A 26 2.25 5.62 -15.87
C LEU A 26 1.66 4.96 -14.63
N TYR A 27 2.48 4.17 -13.91
CA TYR A 27 2.11 3.54 -12.65
C TYR A 27 2.85 4.20 -11.49
N ILE A 28 2.12 4.77 -10.54
CA ILE A 28 2.69 5.56 -9.45
C ILE A 28 2.40 4.91 -8.09
N VAL A 29 3.46 4.79 -7.28
CA VAL A 29 3.38 4.38 -5.87
C VAL A 29 4.20 5.32 -5.00
N HIS A 30 4.02 5.26 -3.68
CA HIS A 30 4.85 6.02 -2.73
C HIS A 30 6.14 5.28 -2.35
N GLU A 31 6.21 3.97 -2.51
CA GLU A 31 7.32 3.13 -2.03
C GLU A 31 7.96 2.34 -3.18
N SER A 32 9.28 2.53 -3.36
CA SER A 32 10.04 1.90 -4.45
C SER A 32 10.09 0.36 -4.37
N SER A 33 9.97 -0.20 -3.17
CA SER A 33 9.95 -1.65 -2.95
C SER A 33 8.80 -2.36 -3.66
N ILE A 34 7.69 -1.64 -3.92
CA ILE A 34 6.49 -2.18 -4.57
C ILE A 34 6.62 -2.13 -6.09
N LEU A 35 7.34 -1.15 -6.65
CA LEU A 35 7.41 -0.89 -8.10
C LEU A 35 7.81 -2.10 -8.92
N LYS A 36 8.91 -2.75 -8.54
CA LYS A 36 9.43 -3.90 -9.29
C LYS A 36 8.40 -5.04 -9.37
N LYS A 37 7.73 -5.32 -8.26
CA LYS A 37 6.70 -6.37 -8.21
C LYS A 37 5.46 -6.02 -9.04
N SER A 38 5.07 -4.73 -9.04
CA SER A 38 3.97 -4.25 -9.88
C SER A 38 4.35 -4.34 -11.35
N MET A 39 5.55 -3.91 -11.74
CA MET A 39 6.07 -4.04 -13.10
C MET A 39 6.10 -5.51 -13.57
N GLU A 40 6.61 -6.43 -12.75
CA GLU A 40 6.61 -7.87 -13.07
C GLU A 40 5.19 -8.42 -13.30
N THR A 41 4.20 -7.89 -12.57
CA THR A 41 2.79 -8.28 -12.77
C THR A 41 2.28 -7.81 -14.13
N PHE A 42 2.57 -6.57 -14.51
CA PHE A 42 2.20 -6.03 -15.84
C PHE A 42 2.91 -6.79 -16.97
N GLN A 43 4.19 -7.07 -16.83
CA GLN A 43 4.94 -7.89 -17.80
C GLN A 43 4.31 -9.29 -18.00
N ARG A 44 3.80 -9.91 -16.93
CA ARG A 44 3.10 -11.20 -17.04
C ARG A 44 1.78 -11.11 -17.81
N VAL A 45 1.06 -9.99 -17.66
CA VAL A 45 -0.25 -9.78 -18.28
C VAL A 45 -0.11 -9.36 -19.75
N PHE A 46 0.79 -8.44 -20.04
CA PHE A 46 1.00 -7.88 -21.38
C PHE A 46 1.97 -8.68 -22.26
N GLY A 47 2.82 -9.49 -21.64
CA GLY A 47 3.84 -10.25 -22.36
C GLY A 47 5.11 -9.44 -22.69
N PRO A 48 5.99 -9.99 -23.54
CA PRO A 48 7.31 -9.41 -23.81
C PRO A 48 7.31 -8.22 -24.79
N ASP A 49 6.19 -7.97 -25.47
CA ASP A 49 6.11 -6.95 -26.54
C ASP A 49 5.97 -5.52 -25.98
N VAL A 50 5.68 -5.37 -24.68
CA VAL A 50 5.56 -4.08 -24.01
C VAL A 50 6.81 -3.81 -23.18
N PHE A 51 7.47 -2.71 -23.46
CA PHE A 51 8.63 -2.29 -22.68
C PHE A 51 8.19 -1.61 -21.36
N CYS A 52 8.33 -2.37 -20.25
CA CYS A 52 8.10 -1.86 -18.91
C CYS A 52 9.41 -1.35 -18.30
N GLY A 53 9.45 -0.11 -17.87
CA GLY A 53 10.63 0.54 -17.29
C GLY A 53 10.40 1.11 -15.89
N LEU A 54 11.49 1.30 -15.16
CA LEU A 54 11.49 1.90 -13.82
C LEU A 54 11.98 3.35 -13.86
N TYR A 55 11.28 4.23 -13.12
CA TYR A 55 11.71 5.59 -12.85
C TYR A 55 11.90 5.79 -11.35
N THR A 56 13.11 5.53 -10.91
CA THR A 56 13.52 5.56 -9.50
C THR A 56 14.83 6.36 -9.34
N GLY A 57 15.32 6.50 -8.12
CA GLY A 57 16.64 7.10 -7.86
C GLY A 57 17.81 6.35 -8.53
N GLU A 58 17.63 5.06 -8.83
CA GLU A 58 18.67 4.17 -9.38
C GLU A 58 18.49 3.91 -10.87
N SER A 59 17.25 3.94 -11.39
CA SER A 59 16.91 3.68 -12.80
C SER A 59 16.04 4.79 -13.38
N LYS A 60 16.31 5.18 -14.64
CA LYS A 60 15.60 6.25 -15.37
C LYS A 60 15.31 5.82 -16.81
N GLU A 61 14.39 4.89 -16.99
CA GLU A 61 14.01 4.33 -18.28
C GLU A 61 12.83 5.11 -18.88
N LEU A 62 13.11 6.37 -19.28
CA LEU A 62 12.09 7.33 -19.75
C LEU A 62 11.37 6.92 -21.03
N ASP A 63 12.04 6.11 -21.88
CA ASP A 63 11.49 5.65 -23.17
C ASP A 63 10.58 4.43 -23.04
N ALA A 64 10.30 3.98 -21.81
CA ALA A 64 9.42 2.83 -21.59
C ALA A 64 7.98 3.15 -22.01
N ASP A 65 7.30 2.16 -22.61
CA ASP A 65 5.88 2.22 -22.92
C ASP A 65 5.06 2.30 -21.60
N PHE A 66 5.44 1.45 -20.63
CA PHE A 66 4.83 1.45 -19.30
C PHE A 66 5.88 1.84 -18.26
N LEU A 67 5.73 3.03 -17.70
CA LEU A 67 6.67 3.59 -16.75
C LEU A 67 6.17 3.44 -15.30
N PHE A 68 7.00 2.82 -14.46
CA PHE A 68 6.73 2.61 -13.04
C PHE A 68 7.56 3.56 -12.20
N ALA A 69 6.93 4.50 -11.51
CA ALA A 69 7.59 5.61 -10.84
C ALA A 69 7.17 5.79 -9.37
N THR A 70 8.07 6.35 -8.55
CA THR A 70 7.68 6.87 -7.25
C THR A 70 7.08 8.27 -7.39
N ASN A 71 6.07 8.56 -6.57
CA ASN A 71 5.39 9.85 -6.57
C ASN A 71 6.34 11.04 -6.34
N ILE A 72 7.34 10.89 -5.46
CA ILE A 72 8.28 11.96 -5.12
C ILE A 72 9.15 12.29 -6.32
N LEU A 73 9.70 11.29 -7.00
CA LEU A 73 10.57 11.49 -8.14
C LEU A 73 9.80 12.04 -9.33
N MET A 74 8.64 11.46 -9.63
CA MET A 74 7.77 11.94 -10.70
C MET A 74 7.34 13.40 -10.47
N ALA A 75 6.91 13.77 -9.26
CA ALA A 75 6.49 15.13 -8.92
C ALA A 75 7.64 16.17 -8.99
N ARG A 76 8.89 15.71 -8.87
CA ARG A 76 10.08 16.56 -9.03
C ARG A 76 10.42 16.83 -10.49
N ASP A 77 10.27 15.82 -11.31
CA ASP A 77 10.82 15.76 -12.66
C ASP A 77 9.71 15.85 -13.75
N LEU A 78 8.54 16.44 -13.44
CA LEU A 78 7.39 16.57 -14.34
C LEU A 78 7.75 17.20 -15.69
N GLU A 79 8.65 18.19 -15.67
CA GLU A 79 9.08 18.94 -16.87
C GLU A 79 9.82 18.08 -17.91
N LEU A 80 10.22 16.85 -17.57
CA LEU A 80 10.80 15.89 -18.51
C LEU A 80 9.75 15.23 -19.41
N PHE A 81 8.48 15.46 -19.16
CA PHE A 81 7.37 14.84 -19.86
C PHE A 81 6.40 15.90 -20.39
N GLU A 82 5.84 15.66 -21.57
CA GLU A 82 4.70 16.44 -22.03
C GLU A 82 3.45 16.08 -21.21
N LYS A 83 2.46 16.96 -21.17
CA LYS A 83 1.25 16.75 -20.36
C LYS A 83 0.43 15.56 -20.80
N ASP A 84 0.43 15.25 -22.07
CA ASP A 84 -0.25 14.15 -22.76
C ASP A 84 0.63 12.91 -22.94
N SER A 85 1.81 12.86 -22.26
CA SER A 85 2.76 11.75 -22.40
C SER A 85 2.20 10.38 -22.03
N PHE A 86 1.13 10.32 -21.22
CA PHE A 86 0.53 9.08 -20.74
C PHE A 86 -0.98 9.11 -20.94
N ASP A 87 -1.50 8.18 -21.71
CA ASP A 87 -2.94 7.97 -21.92
C ASP A 87 -3.63 7.31 -20.72
N TYR A 88 -2.89 6.52 -19.96
CA TYR A 88 -3.41 5.82 -18.78
C TYR A 88 -2.50 6.04 -17.57
N ILE A 89 -3.05 6.57 -16.48
CA ILE A 89 -2.32 6.77 -15.22
C ILE A 89 -2.95 5.95 -14.10
N ILE A 90 -2.14 5.18 -13.38
CA ILE A 90 -2.54 4.42 -12.21
C ILE A 90 -1.87 5.00 -10.97
N ILE A 91 -2.67 5.33 -9.97
CA ILE A 91 -2.21 5.74 -8.63
C ILE A 91 -2.49 4.60 -7.67
N ASP A 92 -1.45 3.83 -7.32
CA ASP A 92 -1.58 2.77 -6.32
C ASP A 92 -1.48 3.35 -4.90
N GLU A 93 -2.19 2.73 -3.95
CA GLU A 93 -2.40 3.21 -2.59
C GLU A 93 -2.86 4.68 -2.57
N CYS A 94 -3.86 5.00 -3.40
CA CYS A 94 -4.33 6.36 -3.63
C CYS A 94 -4.88 7.07 -2.38
N HIS A 95 -5.04 6.36 -1.26
CA HIS A 95 -5.31 7.01 0.03
C HIS A 95 -4.19 7.96 0.46
N HIS A 96 -3.00 7.88 -0.14
CA HIS A 96 -1.93 8.86 -0.01
C HIS A 96 -2.05 10.04 -0.99
N ALA A 97 -2.99 10.00 -1.95
CA ALA A 97 -3.09 10.99 -3.04
C ALA A 97 -3.42 12.41 -2.58
N ALA A 98 -3.86 12.60 -1.34
CA ALA A 98 -3.99 13.93 -0.74
C ALA A 98 -2.64 14.65 -0.50
N ALA A 99 -1.50 13.91 -0.54
CA ALA A 99 -0.19 14.53 -0.43
C ALA A 99 0.13 15.41 -1.66
N GLU A 100 0.90 16.46 -1.43
CA GLU A 100 1.22 17.50 -2.42
C GLU A 100 1.87 16.94 -3.69
N SER A 101 2.71 15.90 -3.57
CA SER A 101 3.36 15.25 -4.72
C SER A 101 2.35 14.61 -5.68
N TYR A 102 1.33 13.94 -5.15
CA TYR A 102 0.29 13.33 -5.99
C TYR A 102 -0.60 14.39 -6.65
N LYS A 103 -0.98 15.44 -5.91
CA LYS A 103 -1.77 16.55 -6.47
C LYS A 103 -1.05 17.22 -7.62
N LYS A 104 0.28 17.43 -7.51
CA LYS A 104 1.10 17.97 -8.60
C LYS A 104 1.06 17.09 -9.85
N ILE A 105 1.21 15.78 -9.68
CA ILE A 105 1.19 14.82 -10.78
C ILE A 105 -0.18 14.81 -11.47
N ILE A 106 -1.26 14.66 -10.70
CA ILE A 106 -2.63 14.60 -11.22
C ILE A 106 -3.03 15.91 -11.91
N SER A 107 -2.55 17.06 -11.42
CA SER A 107 -2.85 18.36 -12.05
C SER A 107 -1.96 18.70 -13.25
N TYR A 108 -0.83 18.01 -13.41
CA TYR A 108 0.09 18.24 -14.51
C TYR A 108 -0.29 17.46 -15.77
N PHE A 109 -0.51 16.14 -15.60
CA PHE A 109 -0.82 15.28 -16.74
C PHE A 109 -2.30 15.36 -17.14
N GLU A 110 -2.56 15.11 -18.40
CA GLU A 110 -3.88 15.11 -19.03
C GLU A 110 -4.17 13.72 -19.64
N PRO A 111 -4.26 12.65 -18.82
CA PRO A 111 -4.49 11.30 -19.33
C PRO A 111 -5.92 11.11 -19.83
N GLU A 112 -6.13 10.17 -20.74
CA GLU A 112 -7.49 9.75 -21.14
C GLU A 112 -8.18 9.01 -20.00
N PHE A 113 -7.41 8.28 -19.16
CA PHE A 113 -7.94 7.55 -18.01
C PHE A 113 -7.04 7.63 -16.79
N LEU A 114 -7.64 7.96 -15.64
CA LEU A 114 -6.97 8.02 -14.34
C LEU A 114 -7.60 6.99 -13.39
N LEU A 115 -6.82 6.00 -12.96
CA LEU A 115 -7.25 4.96 -12.04
C LEU A 115 -6.61 5.10 -10.66
N GLY A 116 -7.42 5.23 -9.62
CA GLY A 116 -6.97 5.14 -8.23
C GLY A 116 -7.22 3.74 -7.65
N LEU A 117 -6.21 3.14 -7.01
CA LEU A 117 -6.29 1.87 -6.30
C LEU A 117 -6.08 2.09 -4.81
N THR A 118 -6.96 1.56 -3.96
CA THR A 118 -6.75 1.57 -2.50
C THR A 118 -7.50 0.42 -1.82
N ALA A 119 -7.00 0.01 -0.67
CA ALA A 119 -7.71 -0.89 0.23
C ALA A 119 -8.53 -0.12 1.29
N THR A 120 -8.14 1.12 1.59
CA THR A 120 -8.64 1.94 2.70
C THR A 120 -8.89 3.37 2.22
N PRO A 121 -10.04 3.65 1.59
CA PRO A 121 -10.36 5.01 1.11
C PRO A 121 -10.61 5.99 2.26
N GLU A 122 -11.02 5.47 3.42
CA GLU A 122 -11.30 6.28 4.60
C GLU A 122 -9.99 6.74 5.26
N ARG A 123 -9.81 8.04 5.40
CA ARG A 123 -8.66 8.65 6.07
C ARG A 123 -9.05 9.26 7.41
N MET A 124 -8.11 9.18 8.38
CA MET A 124 -8.28 9.81 9.69
C MET A 124 -8.19 11.35 9.66
N ASP A 125 -7.66 11.93 8.58
CA ASP A 125 -7.47 13.38 8.41
C ASP A 125 -8.63 14.10 7.69
N ASN A 126 -9.76 13.42 7.50
CA ASN A 126 -10.96 13.93 6.82
C ASN A 126 -10.73 14.48 5.40
N GLN A 127 -9.61 14.20 4.75
CA GLN A 127 -9.40 14.56 3.36
C GLN A 127 -10.05 13.49 2.47
N ASP A 128 -11.02 13.92 1.68
CA ASP A 128 -11.71 13.01 0.76
C ASP A 128 -10.85 12.77 -0.48
N VAL A 129 -10.17 11.63 -0.48
CA VAL A 129 -9.35 11.19 -1.63
C VAL A 129 -10.23 10.96 -2.85
N LEU A 130 -11.50 10.60 -2.67
CA LEU A 130 -12.42 10.32 -3.77
C LEU A 130 -12.71 11.58 -4.60
N GLU A 131 -12.56 12.79 -4.03
CA GLU A 131 -12.71 14.04 -4.78
C GLU A 131 -11.71 14.16 -5.94
N LEU A 132 -10.49 13.61 -5.79
CA LEU A 132 -9.48 13.60 -6.85
C LEU A 132 -9.85 12.67 -8.03
N PHE A 133 -10.87 11.84 -7.86
CA PHE A 133 -11.39 10.89 -8.85
C PHE A 133 -12.88 11.14 -9.12
N ASP A 134 -13.34 12.38 -8.98
CA ASP A 134 -14.75 12.81 -9.20
C ASP A 134 -15.78 11.98 -8.41
N LYS A 135 -15.35 11.40 -7.28
CA LYS A 135 -16.15 10.48 -6.44
C LYS A 135 -16.63 9.23 -7.20
N ASN A 136 -15.99 8.93 -8.33
CA ASN A 136 -16.33 7.76 -9.12
C ASN A 136 -15.69 6.50 -8.52
N VAL A 137 -16.49 5.56 -8.03
CA VAL A 137 -16.04 4.27 -7.48
C VAL A 137 -16.68 3.14 -8.30
N PRO A 138 -16.08 2.81 -9.47
CA PRO A 138 -16.64 1.81 -10.38
C PRO A 138 -16.63 0.38 -9.81
N TYR A 139 -15.72 0.10 -8.88
CA TYR A 139 -15.58 -1.22 -8.26
C TYR A 139 -15.15 -1.11 -6.80
N GLU A 140 -15.87 -1.83 -5.94
CA GLU A 140 -15.58 -1.91 -4.51
C GLU A 140 -15.66 -3.35 -4.02
N LEU A 141 -14.57 -3.85 -3.43
CA LEU A 141 -14.47 -5.16 -2.81
C LEU A 141 -13.89 -5.02 -1.40
N ARG A 142 -14.76 -4.93 -0.41
CA ARG A 142 -14.35 -4.85 1.00
C ARG A 142 -13.85 -6.19 1.51
N LEU A 143 -13.06 -6.16 2.59
CA LEU A 143 -12.48 -7.38 3.19
C LEU A 143 -13.53 -8.43 3.54
N ARG A 144 -14.68 -8.02 4.07
CA ARG A 144 -15.79 -8.92 4.38
C ARG A 144 -16.28 -9.66 3.13
N ASP A 145 -16.49 -8.94 2.04
CA ASP A 145 -16.99 -9.51 0.80
C ASP A 145 -15.94 -10.39 0.12
N ALA A 146 -14.67 -10.01 0.23
CA ALA A 146 -13.56 -10.83 -0.25
C ALA A 146 -13.46 -12.17 0.50
N ILE A 147 -13.74 -12.19 1.81
CA ILE A 147 -13.80 -13.43 2.61
C ILE A 147 -15.02 -14.26 2.22
N ILE A 148 -16.21 -13.64 2.10
CA ILE A 148 -17.46 -14.35 1.74
C ILE A 148 -17.34 -15.01 0.35
N ASN A 149 -16.62 -14.39 -0.57
CA ASN A 149 -16.41 -14.90 -1.92
C ASN A 149 -15.14 -15.75 -2.07
N ASP A 150 -14.53 -16.22 -0.97
CA ASP A 150 -13.33 -17.07 -0.96
C ASP A 150 -12.10 -16.48 -1.70
N LEU A 151 -12.05 -15.15 -1.90
CA LEU A 151 -10.94 -14.45 -2.55
C LEU A 151 -9.76 -14.22 -1.60
N VAL A 152 -10.03 -14.16 -0.30
CA VAL A 152 -9.02 -14.12 0.77
C VAL A 152 -9.41 -15.08 1.89
N VAL A 153 -8.42 -15.63 2.55
CA VAL A 153 -8.66 -16.59 3.66
C VAL A 153 -9.28 -15.89 4.85
N PRO A 154 -10.22 -16.55 5.57
CA PRO A 154 -10.75 -16.03 6.81
C PRO A 154 -9.67 -16.00 7.89
N PHE A 155 -9.85 -15.15 8.89
CA PHE A 155 -8.94 -15.03 10.02
C PHE A 155 -9.71 -14.96 11.33
N HIS A 156 -9.03 -15.32 12.41
CA HIS A 156 -9.52 -15.13 13.77
C HIS A 156 -8.87 -13.88 14.36
N TYR A 157 -9.68 -12.99 14.93
CA TYR A 157 -9.22 -11.80 15.61
C TYR A 157 -9.37 -11.97 17.11
N TYR A 158 -8.27 -11.79 17.85
CA TYR A 158 -8.25 -11.86 19.29
C TYR A 158 -7.82 -10.53 19.89
N GLY A 159 -8.70 -9.90 20.66
CA GLY A 159 -8.37 -8.73 21.46
C GLY A 159 -7.88 -9.16 22.85
N ILE A 160 -6.60 -8.95 23.14
CA ILE A 160 -6.01 -9.29 24.45
C ILE A 160 -5.83 -8.01 25.24
N ARG A 161 -6.41 -7.95 26.46
CA ARG A 161 -6.18 -6.83 27.36
C ARG A 161 -4.87 -7.05 28.10
N ASP A 162 -3.90 -6.22 27.80
CA ASP A 162 -2.66 -6.19 28.56
C ASP A 162 -2.89 -5.52 29.92
N LYS A 163 -2.61 -6.25 31.00
CA LYS A 163 -2.72 -5.77 32.37
C LYS A 163 -1.41 -5.22 32.92
N MET A 164 -0.29 -5.42 32.21
CA MET A 164 1.05 -5.01 32.62
C MET A 164 1.38 -3.60 32.18
N VAL A 165 0.65 -3.08 31.17
CA VAL A 165 0.85 -1.76 30.62
C VAL A 165 -0.25 -0.81 31.10
N GLU A 166 0.14 0.30 31.70
CA GLU A 166 -0.76 1.36 32.13
C GLU A 166 -1.13 2.25 30.94
N TYR A 167 -2.32 2.04 30.38
CA TYR A 167 -2.84 2.83 29.26
C TYR A 167 -3.50 4.13 29.75
N GLY A 168 -3.53 5.14 28.87
CA GLY A 168 -4.18 6.42 29.13
C GLY A 168 -3.32 7.41 29.91
N LEU A 169 -2.03 7.16 30.02
CA LEU A 169 -1.09 8.12 30.63
C LEU A 169 -1.01 9.40 29.79
N PRO A 170 -0.84 10.57 30.45
CA PRO A 170 -0.58 11.84 29.76
C PRO A 170 0.63 11.74 28.82
N LYS A 171 0.65 12.51 27.72
CA LYS A 171 1.76 12.50 26.72
C LYS A 171 3.14 12.68 27.35
N ASN A 172 3.25 13.42 28.44
CA ASN A 172 4.52 13.62 29.17
C ASN A 172 5.01 12.36 29.90
N GLN A 173 4.18 11.33 30.04
CA GLN A 173 4.53 10.03 30.65
C GLN A 173 4.65 8.90 29.64
N GLU A 174 4.61 9.20 28.37
CA GLU A 174 4.74 8.21 27.28
C GLU A 174 6.01 7.36 27.39
N ARG A 175 7.12 7.93 27.87
CA ARG A 175 8.38 7.22 28.13
C ARG A 175 8.21 6.09 29.16
N LYS A 176 7.38 6.30 30.19
CA LYS A 176 7.09 5.29 31.22
C LYS A 176 6.33 4.11 30.60
N MET A 177 5.34 4.40 29.77
CA MET A 177 4.58 3.37 29.03
C MET A 177 5.48 2.57 28.07
N ILE A 178 6.37 3.25 27.35
CA ILE A 178 7.33 2.59 26.45
C ILE A 178 8.25 1.67 27.22
N ALA A 179 8.76 2.07 28.39
CA ALA A 179 9.61 1.24 29.24
C ALA A 179 8.88 -0.04 29.68
N GLN A 180 7.59 0.05 30.03
CA GLN A 180 6.77 -1.12 30.39
C GLN A 180 6.57 -2.09 29.20
N ILE A 181 6.37 -1.58 27.98
CA ILE A 181 6.20 -2.39 26.77
C ILE A 181 7.51 -3.10 26.38
N VAL A 182 8.64 -2.51 26.69
CA VAL A 182 9.99 -3.03 26.36
C VAL A 182 10.56 -3.90 27.49
N ASP A 183 9.78 -4.19 28.54
CA ASP A 183 10.18 -5.06 29.61
C ASP A 183 10.09 -6.55 29.23
N GLU A 184 11.04 -7.35 29.72
CA GLU A 184 11.12 -8.80 29.46
C GLU A 184 9.83 -9.52 29.90
N GLN A 185 9.29 -9.14 31.06
CA GLN A 185 8.03 -9.70 31.57
C GLN A 185 6.86 -9.46 30.63
N HIS A 186 6.81 -8.29 29.98
CA HIS A 186 5.78 -8.00 28.98
C HIS A 186 5.96 -8.86 27.72
N CYS A 187 7.20 -9.03 27.25
CA CYS A 187 7.50 -9.90 26.12
C CYS A 187 7.10 -11.34 26.39
N ASP A 188 7.38 -11.86 27.60
CA ASP A 188 6.97 -13.20 28.02
C ASP A 188 5.45 -13.35 28.10
N PHE A 189 4.75 -12.33 28.59
CA PHE A 189 3.28 -12.32 28.58
C PHE A 189 2.75 -12.43 27.13
N VAL A 190 3.26 -11.64 26.20
CA VAL A 190 2.83 -11.66 24.79
C VAL A 190 3.11 -13.03 24.17
N ARG A 191 4.30 -13.62 24.40
CA ARG A 191 4.65 -14.97 23.94
C ARG A 191 3.67 -16.03 24.48
N ALA A 192 3.38 -15.97 25.77
CA ALA A 192 2.45 -16.91 26.40
C ALA A 192 1.03 -16.81 25.82
N GLU A 193 0.54 -15.61 25.52
CA GLU A 193 -0.76 -15.41 24.88
C GLU A 193 -0.77 -15.91 23.41
N ILE A 194 0.30 -15.71 22.65
CA ILE A 194 0.45 -16.27 21.31
C ILE A 194 0.40 -17.80 21.35
N GLU A 195 1.12 -18.44 22.29
CA GLU A 195 1.12 -19.91 22.43
C GLU A 195 -0.25 -20.48 22.74
N LYS A 196 -1.09 -19.79 23.52
CA LYS A 196 -2.46 -20.22 23.83
C LYS A 196 -3.39 -20.18 22.63
N LEU A 197 -3.17 -19.21 21.72
CA LEU A 197 -4.09 -18.88 20.63
C LEU A 197 -3.65 -19.44 19.27
N ARG A 198 -2.38 -19.84 19.13
CA ARG A 198 -1.85 -20.35 17.86
C ARG A 198 -2.47 -21.70 17.48
N HIS A 199 -2.62 -21.89 16.18
CA HIS A 199 -2.96 -23.20 15.66
C HIS A 199 -1.79 -24.19 15.78
N PRO A 200 -2.06 -25.49 15.88
CA PRO A 200 -1.02 -26.53 15.85
C PRO A 200 -0.17 -26.43 14.58
N GLY A 201 1.13 -26.64 14.71
CA GLY A 201 2.06 -26.65 13.60
C GLY A 201 3.13 -25.58 13.68
N LYS A 202 3.84 -25.37 12.54
CA LYS A 202 4.93 -24.37 12.46
C LYS A 202 4.33 -22.96 12.45
N LEU A 203 4.65 -22.18 13.48
CA LEU A 203 4.26 -20.77 13.55
C LEU A 203 5.03 -19.94 12.51
N LYS A 204 4.30 -19.16 11.72
CA LYS A 204 4.83 -18.05 10.93
C LYS A 204 4.12 -16.80 11.43
N ALA A 205 4.84 -15.90 12.06
CA ALA A 205 4.26 -14.71 12.66
C ALA A 205 4.99 -13.45 12.18
N LEU A 206 4.24 -12.35 12.11
CA LEU A 206 4.77 -11.00 11.94
C LEU A 206 4.35 -10.20 13.17
N VAL A 207 5.32 -9.60 13.86
CA VAL A 207 5.09 -8.82 15.07
C VAL A 207 5.41 -7.36 14.81
N PHE A 208 4.42 -6.49 15.00
CA PHE A 208 4.60 -5.04 14.90
C PHE A 208 4.99 -4.49 16.28
N CYS A 209 6.19 -3.95 16.35
CA CYS A 209 6.76 -3.42 17.57
C CYS A 209 6.83 -1.90 17.53
N ARG A 210 6.81 -1.24 18.69
CA ARG A 210 6.82 0.22 18.79
C ARG A 210 8.13 0.85 18.30
N ASN A 211 9.26 0.16 18.53
CA ASN A 211 10.59 0.61 18.12
C ASN A 211 11.53 -0.58 17.93
N ILE A 212 12.75 -0.30 17.45
CA ILE A 212 13.77 -1.34 17.17
C ILE A 212 14.17 -2.10 18.45
N THR A 213 14.28 -1.44 19.60
CA THR A 213 14.62 -2.08 20.87
C THR A 213 13.56 -3.11 21.27
N HIS A 214 12.27 -2.73 21.19
CA HIS A 214 11.16 -3.64 21.43
C HIS A 214 11.19 -4.82 20.44
N ALA A 215 11.46 -4.56 19.16
CA ALA A 215 11.52 -5.63 18.15
C ALA A 215 12.66 -6.64 18.44
N ARG A 216 13.80 -6.18 18.92
CA ARG A 216 14.91 -7.06 19.31
C ARG A 216 14.54 -7.96 20.48
N GLN A 217 13.96 -7.41 21.54
CA GLN A 217 13.52 -8.17 22.71
C GLN A 217 12.41 -9.18 22.37
N MET A 218 11.49 -8.83 21.49
CA MET A 218 10.45 -9.75 21.02
C MET A 218 10.99 -10.87 20.14
N SER A 219 12.17 -10.71 19.52
CA SER A 219 12.79 -11.72 18.65
C SER A 219 13.68 -12.73 19.39
N GLU A 220 14.09 -12.42 20.61
CA GLU A 220 14.83 -13.32 21.52
C GLU A 220 13.88 -14.29 22.25
#